data_5139dc591fc44a75ecbd0e6eb94ea503
#
_entry.id   5139dc591fc44a75ecbd0e6eb94ea503
#
_cell.length_a   1.000
_cell.length_b   1.000
_cell.length_c   1.000
_cell.angle_alpha   90.00
_cell.angle_beta   90.00
_cell.angle_gamma   90.00
#
_symmetry.space_group_name_H-M   'P 1'
#
loop_
_entity.id
_entity.type
_entity.pdbx_description
1 polymer ?
#
loop_
_entity_poly.entity_id
_entity_poly.type
_entity_poly.pdbx_seq_one_letter_code
_entity_poly.pdbx_strand_id
1 'polypeptide(L)'
;MVLDHVGVVNEDEGRAVRFYQDILGLEIIKESSVSPELAQKLFSLGQEIRMLVYGKENLKVEIFIIPGFTRPSPSVPHFCIQLPDLSGFLKKAKGQGVTVIAAERGGRTVYFAEDFSGNRIELKQQEA
;
A
#
# COMPACT_ATOMS: atom_id res chain seq x y z
N MET A 1 1.94 2.08 -23.25
CA MET A 1 1.85 1.23 -22.03
C MET A 1 1.85 2.14 -20.82
N VAL A 2 0.90 1.96 -19.90
CA VAL A 2 0.75 2.81 -18.69
C VAL A 2 0.44 1.88 -17.53
N LEU A 3 1.06 2.12 -16.37
CA LEU A 3 0.69 1.40 -15.15
C LEU A 3 -0.70 1.88 -14.70
N ASP A 4 -1.66 0.96 -14.62
CA ASP A 4 -3.03 1.30 -14.21
C ASP A 4 -3.15 1.37 -12.69
N HIS A 5 -2.72 0.32 -12.01
CA HIS A 5 -2.82 0.25 -10.55
C HIS A 5 -1.79 -0.74 -9.99
N VAL A 6 -1.63 -0.72 -8.68
CA VAL A 6 -0.93 -1.76 -7.92
C VAL A 6 -1.93 -2.45 -7.00
N GLY A 7 -1.76 -3.75 -6.80
CA GLY A 7 -2.61 -4.53 -5.91
C GLY A 7 -1.85 -4.96 -4.66
N VAL A 8 -2.47 -4.80 -3.50
CA VAL A 8 -1.90 -5.22 -2.22
C VAL A 8 -2.94 -5.97 -1.40
N VAL A 9 -2.48 -6.83 -0.50
CA VAL A 9 -3.35 -7.54 0.42
C VAL A 9 -3.20 -6.91 1.81
N ASN A 10 -4.34 -6.66 2.46
CA ASN A 10 -4.39 -6.27 3.86
C ASN A 10 -5.27 -7.25 4.62
N GLU A 11 -4.94 -7.52 5.87
CA GLU A 11 -5.74 -8.45 6.65
C GLU A 11 -6.93 -7.79 7.33
N ASP A 12 -6.89 -6.47 7.52
CA ASP A 12 -7.90 -5.74 8.28
C ASP A 12 -8.30 -4.46 7.55
N GLU A 13 -9.60 -4.31 7.30
CA GLU A 13 -10.11 -3.15 6.57
C GLU A 13 -9.88 -1.84 7.32
N GLY A 14 -10.12 -1.82 8.63
CA GLY A 14 -9.94 -0.60 9.42
C GLY A 14 -8.52 -0.08 9.39
N ARG A 15 -7.54 -0.98 9.48
CA ARG A 15 -6.12 -0.62 9.40
C ARG A 15 -5.72 -0.19 7.99
N ALA A 16 -6.30 -0.81 6.98
CA ALA A 16 -6.07 -0.39 5.58
C ALA A 16 -6.58 1.03 5.35
N VAL A 17 -7.80 1.34 5.80
CA VAL A 17 -8.38 2.67 5.71
C VAL A 17 -7.51 3.69 6.44
N ARG A 18 -7.06 3.36 7.64
CA ARG A 18 -6.22 4.27 8.42
C ARG A 18 -4.92 4.59 7.68
N PHE A 19 -4.27 3.60 7.08
CA PHE A 19 -3.02 3.83 6.35
C PHE A 19 -3.24 4.59 5.04
N TYR A 20 -4.08 4.05 4.17
CA TYR A 20 -4.20 4.58 2.80
C TYR A 20 -5.01 5.86 2.73
N GLN A 21 -6.03 6.00 3.55
CA GLN A 21 -6.87 7.19 3.56
C GLN A 21 -6.35 8.26 4.51
N ASP A 22 -6.16 7.91 5.79
CA ASP A 22 -5.87 8.92 6.81
C ASP A 22 -4.39 9.34 6.81
N ILE A 23 -3.48 8.40 6.65
CA ILE A 23 -2.04 8.69 6.72
C ILE A 23 -1.50 9.07 5.34
N LEU A 24 -1.74 8.25 4.32
CA LEU A 24 -1.24 8.51 2.97
C LEU A 24 -2.04 9.59 2.23
N GLY A 25 -3.30 9.81 2.63
CA GLY A 25 -4.12 10.87 2.06
C GLY A 25 -4.78 10.52 0.73
N LEU A 26 -4.95 9.24 0.42
CA LEU A 26 -5.66 8.83 -0.78
C LEU A 26 -7.17 8.92 -0.58
N GLU A 27 -7.90 8.97 -1.68
CA GLU A 27 -9.35 9.05 -1.69
C GLU A 27 -9.93 7.71 -2.14
N ILE A 28 -11.03 7.30 -1.49
CA ILE A 28 -11.75 6.09 -1.92
C ILE A 28 -12.42 6.35 -3.27
N ILE A 29 -12.12 5.50 -4.24
CA ILE A 29 -12.70 5.57 -5.58
C ILE A 29 -13.84 4.58 -5.72
N LYS A 30 -13.68 3.38 -5.17
CA LYS A 30 -14.63 2.30 -5.34
C LYS A 30 -14.52 1.29 -4.20
N GLU A 31 -15.66 0.73 -3.81
CA GLU A 31 -15.74 -0.41 -2.92
C GLU A 31 -16.48 -1.51 -3.66
N SER A 32 -15.96 -2.73 -3.61
CA SER A 32 -16.57 -3.85 -4.30
C SER A 32 -16.17 -5.18 -3.67
N SER A 33 -16.61 -6.26 -4.26
CA SER A 33 -16.23 -7.61 -3.85
C SER A 33 -15.87 -8.42 -5.08
N VAL A 34 -14.92 -9.33 -4.91
CA VAL A 34 -14.57 -10.33 -5.93
C VAL A 34 -15.28 -11.62 -5.52
N SER A 35 -16.09 -12.21 -6.43
CA SER A 35 -16.81 -13.44 -6.14
C SER A 35 -15.85 -14.61 -5.89
N PRO A 36 -16.27 -15.64 -5.14
CA PRO A 36 -15.41 -16.82 -4.92
C PRO A 36 -14.95 -17.47 -6.22
N GLU A 37 -15.81 -17.53 -7.24
CA GLU A 37 -15.47 -18.12 -8.53
C GLU A 37 -14.39 -17.32 -9.24
N LEU A 38 -14.53 -15.99 -9.26
CA LEU A 38 -13.56 -15.11 -9.89
C LEU A 38 -12.24 -15.10 -9.10
N ALA A 39 -12.30 -15.05 -7.78
CA ALA A 39 -11.12 -15.10 -6.93
C ALA A 39 -10.35 -16.40 -7.13
N GLN A 40 -11.05 -17.53 -7.31
CA GLN A 40 -10.40 -18.80 -7.59
C GLN A 40 -9.66 -18.77 -8.93
N LYS A 41 -10.29 -18.19 -9.94
CA LYS A 41 -9.69 -18.12 -11.28
C LYS A 41 -8.49 -17.19 -11.35
N LEU A 42 -8.57 -16.03 -10.69
CA LEU A 42 -7.53 -15.01 -10.76
C LEU A 42 -6.40 -15.19 -9.75
N PHE A 43 -6.74 -15.66 -8.54
CA PHE A 43 -5.81 -15.65 -7.41
C PHE A 43 -5.62 -17.01 -6.75
N SER A 44 -6.29 -18.05 -7.27
CA SER A 44 -6.28 -19.39 -6.65
C SER A 44 -6.76 -19.37 -5.21
N LEU A 45 -7.75 -18.51 -4.93
CA LEU A 45 -8.28 -18.31 -3.60
C LEU A 45 -9.83 -18.33 -3.70
N GLY A 46 -10.42 -19.47 -3.37
CA GLY A 46 -11.85 -19.73 -3.56
C GLY A 46 -12.74 -19.15 -2.47
N GLN A 47 -12.60 -17.86 -2.18
CA GLN A 47 -13.45 -17.14 -1.22
C GLN A 47 -13.78 -15.76 -1.75
N GLU A 48 -14.88 -15.20 -1.27
CA GLU A 48 -15.21 -13.82 -1.58
C GLU A 48 -14.16 -12.89 -0.97
N ILE A 49 -13.69 -11.92 -1.75
CA ILE A 49 -12.68 -10.96 -1.30
C ILE A 49 -13.26 -9.56 -1.41
N ARG A 50 -13.30 -8.83 -0.29
CA ARG A 50 -13.64 -7.42 -0.30
C ARG A 50 -12.49 -6.62 -0.88
N MET A 51 -12.79 -5.67 -1.77
CA MET A 51 -11.79 -4.84 -2.44
C MET A 51 -12.12 -3.37 -2.27
N LEU A 52 -11.12 -2.60 -1.85
CA LEU A 52 -11.17 -1.14 -1.79
C LEU A 52 -10.22 -0.58 -2.82
N VAL A 53 -10.66 0.39 -3.60
CA VAL A 53 -9.80 1.07 -4.56
C VAL A 53 -9.59 2.50 -4.08
N TYR A 54 -8.34 2.84 -3.82
CA TYR A 54 -7.93 4.17 -3.43
C TYR A 54 -7.09 4.82 -4.52
N GLY A 55 -7.19 6.13 -4.65
CA GLY A 55 -6.39 6.84 -5.64
C GLY A 55 -6.24 8.32 -5.34
N LYS A 56 -5.25 8.90 -6.01
CA LYS A 56 -5.00 10.34 -6.01
C LYS A 56 -4.04 10.63 -7.17
N GLU A 57 -4.41 11.57 -8.02
CA GLU A 57 -3.60 11.91 -9.20
C GLU A 57 -3.35 10.67 -10.06
N ASN A 58 -2.08 10.27 -10.23
CA ASN A 58 -1.71 9.12 -11.05
C ASN A 58 -1.57 7.82 -10.27
N LEU A 59 -1.76 7.85 -8.95
CA LEU A 59 -1.66 6.65 -8.12
C LEU A 59 -3.03 6.02 -7.93
N LYS A 60 -3.11 4.71 -8.16
CA LYS A 60 -4.28 3.91 -7.85
C LYS A 60 -3.83 2.62 -7.18
N VAL A 61 -4.42 2.31 -6.03
CA VAL A 61 -4.11 1.12 -5.25
C VAL A 61 -5.38 0.32 -5.04
N GLU A 62 -5.36 -0.95 -5.43
CA GLU A 62 -6.42 -1.91 -5.12
C GLU A 62 -6.03 -2.69 -3.88
N ILE A 63 -6.86 -2.62 -2.86
CA ILE A 63 -6.59 -3.26 -1.58
C ILE A 63 -7.57 -4.41 -1.40
N PHE A 64 -7.02 -5.62 -1.33
CA PHE A 64 -7.80 -6.85 -1.15
C PHE A 64 -7.75 -7.23 0.32
N ILE A 65 -8.90 -7.29 0.98
CA ILE A 65 -8.99 -7.60 2.41
C ILE A 65 -9.13 -9.11 2.58
N ILE A 66 -8.08 -9.72 3.12
CA ILE A 66 -8.03 -11.15 3.37
C ILE A 66 -7.72 -11.36 4.85
N PRO A 67 -8.73 -11.64 5.68
CA PRO A 67 -8.51 -11.87 7.12
C PRO A 67 -7.50 -12.99 7.34
N GLY A 68 -6.58 -12.78 8.28
CA GLY A 68 -5.55 -13.75 8.59
C GLY A 68 -4.34 -13.74 7.67
N PHE A 69 -4.33 -12.85 6.67
CA PHE A 69 -3.17 -12.76 5.77
C PHE A 69 -1.91 -12.36 6.55
N THR A 70 -0.82 -13.07 6.25
CA THR A 70 0.49 -12.76 6.81
C THR A 70 1.47 -12.63 5.66
N ARG A 71 2.17 -11.50 5.60
CA ARG A 71 3.17 -11.29 4.55
C ARG A 71 4.33 -12.25 4.74
N PRO A 72 4.79 -12.93 3.66
CA PRO A 72 6.00 -13.76 3.73
C PRO A 72 7.23 -12.92 4.11
N SER A 73 8.17 -13.51 4.86
CA SER A 73 9.43 -12.87 5.22
C SER A 73 10.56 -13.87 4.92
N PRO A 74 11.63 -13.45 4.22
CA PRO A 74 11.85 -12.13 3.61
C PRO A 74 10.97 -11.88 2.39
N SER A 75 10.73 -10.60 2.08
CA SER A 75 9.93 -10.24 0.92
C SER A 75 10.46 -8.96 0.28
N VAL A 76 10.67 -9.01 -1.03
CA VAL A 76 11.23 -7.91 -1.81
C VAL A 76 10.17 -7.10 -2.57
N PRO A 77 9.03 -7.68 -3.00
CA PRO A 77 8.05 -6.94 -3.78
C PRO A 77 7.59 -5.66 -3.10
N HIS A 78 7.57 -4.57 -3.86
CA HIS A 78 7.17 -3.25 -3.38
C HIS A 78 6.79 -2.38 -4.56
N PHE A 79 6.22 -1.22 -4.28
CA PHE A 79 6.08 -0.16 -5.26
C PHE A 79 6.63 1.14 -4.68
N CYS A 80 6.93 2.09 -5.56
CA CYS A 80 7.54 3.36 -5.17
C CYS A 80 6.61 4.51 -5.50
N ILE A 81 6.45 5.43 -4.54
CA ILE A 81 5.69 6.66 -4.75
C ILE A 81 6.58 7.88 -4.52
N GLN A 82 6.24 8.97 -5.20
CA GLN A 82 6.89 10.25 -5.00
C GLN A 82 5.93 11.15 -4.22
N LEU A 83 6.46 11.80 -3.19
CA LEU A 83 5.67 12.65 -2.29
C LEU A 83 6.11 14.10 -2.43
N PRO A 84 5.17 15.06 -2.41
CA PRO A 84 5.51 16.49 -2.47
C PRO A 84 6.38 16.94 -1.30
N ASP A 85 6.16 16.36 -0.12
CA ASP A 85 6.90 16.67 1.10
C ASP A 85 7.27 15.38 1.83
N LEU A 86 8.35 14.76 1.39
CA LEU A 86 8.81 13.49 1.97
C LEU A 86 9.13 13.64 3.46
N SER A 87 9.85 14.70 3.83
CA SER A 87 10.25 14.93 5.22
C SER A 87 9.05 15.05 6.14
N GLY A 88 8.05 15.83 5.75
CA GLY A 88 6.81 16.00 6.52
C GLY A 88 6.03 14.70 6.63
N PHE A 89 5.96 13.94 5.53
CA PHE A 89 5.28 12.65 5.55
C PHE A 89 5.97 11.65 6.48
N LEU A 90 7.30 11.56 6.43
CA LEU A 90 8.05 10.65 7.31
C LEU A 90 7.78 10.96 8.79
N LYS A 91 7.75 12.23 9.13
CA LYS A 91 7.47 12.67 10.50
C LYS A 91 6.05 12.31 10.93
N LYS A 92 5.07 12.59 10.08
CA LYS A 92 3.67 12.25 10.32
C LYS A 92 3.49 10.73 10.47
N ALA A 93 4.06 9.96 9.55
CA ALA A 93 3.94 8.51 9.53
C ALA A 93 4.51 7.88 10.80
N LYS A 94 5.70 8.29 11.20
CA LYS A 94 6.32 7.82 12.45
C LYS A 94 5.45 8.15 13.66
N GLY A 95 4.88 9.35 13.72
CA GLY A 95 3.99 9.77 14.80
C GLY A 95 2.68 8.98 14.84
N GLN A 96 2.29 8.37 13.73
CA GLN A 96 1.06 7.56 13.62
C GLN A 96 1.33 6.06 13.76
N GLY A 97 2.55 5.67 14.11
CA GLY A 97 2.89 4.27 14.34
C GLY A 97 3.26 3.49 13.07
N VAL A 98 3.54 4.16 11.97
CA VAL A 98 4.00 3.52 10.74
C VAL A 98 5.46 3.14 10.86
N THR A 99 5.81 1.91 10.50
CA THR A 99 7.20 1.47 10.43
C THR A 99 7.86 2.12 9.22
N VAL A 100 8.94 2.87 9.47
CA VAL A 100 9.75 3.49 8.43
C VAL A 100 11.15 2.92 8.50
N ILE A 101 11.67 2.49 7.36
CA ILE A 101 13.01 1.94 7.21
C ILE A 101 13.83 2.94 6.41
N ALA A 102 15.00 3.30 6.92
CA ALA A 102 15.93 4.19 6.23
C ALA A 102 17.26 3.49 6.10
N ALA A 103 17.84 3.48 4.91
CA ALA A 103 19.12 2.83 4.64
C ALA A 103 19.95 3.67 3.68
N GLU A 104 21.25 3.71 3.91
CA GLU A 104 22.17 4.43 3.05
C GLU A 104 22.54 3.59 1.83
N ARG A 105 22.55 4.24 0.68
CA ARG A 105 22.98 3.63 -0.58
C ARG A 105 23.68 4.67 -1.45
N GLY A 106 25.00 4.55 -1.60
CA GLY A 106 25.76 5.42 -2.47
C GLY A 106 25.63 6.91 -2.14
N GLY A 107 25.66 7.28 -0.87
CA GLY A 107 25.55 8.67 -0.43
C GLY A 107 24.13 9.22 -0.38
N ARG A 108 23.14 8.39 -0.64
CA ARG A 108 21.71 8.76 -0.54
C ARG A 108 21.01 7.88 0.47
N THR A 109 19.93 8.39 1.05
CA THR A 109 19.08 7.60 1.94
C THR A 109 17.89 7.06 1.16
N VAL A 110 17.68 5.75 1.26
CA VAL A 110 16.52 5.07 0.70
C VAL A 110 15.51 4.88 1.82
N TYR A 111 14.25 5.26 1.57
CA TYR A 111 13.19 5.16 2.55
C TYR A 111 12.11 4.19 2.10
N PHE A 112 11.71 3.32 3.03
CA PHE A 112 10.54 2.45 2.86
C PHE A 112 9.60 2.67 4.05
N ALA A 113 8.31 2.65 3.77
CA ALA A 113 7.28 2.54 4.81
C ALA A 113 6.61 1.19 4.67
N GLU A 114 6.07 0.69 5.76
CA GLU A 114 5.22 -0.49 5.74
C GLU A 114 3.79 -0.09 6.09
N ASP A 115 2.81 -0.56 5.30
CA ASP A 115 1.43 -0.42 5.73
C ASP A 115 1.18 -1.35 6.94
N PHE A 116 -0.01 -1.31 7.52
CA PHE A 116 -0.26 -2.07 8.75
C PHE A 116 -0.41 -3.59 8.54
N SER A 117 -0.27 -4.04 7.31
CA SER A 117 -0.19 -5.48 6.97
C SER A 117 1.20 -5.87 6.46
N GLY A 118 2.17 -4.96 6.53
CA GLY A 118 3.56 -5.23 6.19
C GLY A 118 3.91 -5.06 4.72
N ASN A 119 3.00 -4.55 3.88
CA ASN A 119 3.36 -4.25 2.49
C ASN A 119 4.34 -3.08 2.46
N ARG A 120 5.37 -3.20 1.62
CA ARG A 120 6.44 -2.20 1.55
C ARG A 120 6.22 -1.22 0.42
N ILE A 121 6.42 0.05 0.75
CA ILE A 121 6.29 1.16 -0.19
C ILE A 121 7.57 1.97 -0.11
N GLU A 122 8.29 2.06 -1.22
CA GLU A 122 9.45 2.94 -1.31
C GLU A 122 8.96 4.38 -1.46
N LEU A 123 9.61 5.29 -0.75
CA LEU A 123 9.21 6.69 -0.70
C LEU A 123 10.32 7.57 -1.25
N LYS A 124 9.98 8.46 -2.17
CA LYS A 124 10.92 9.43 -2.75
C LYS A 124 10.34 10.83 -2.70
N GLN A 125 11.22 11.81 -2.62
CA GLN A 125 10.82 13.21 -2.77
C GLN A 125 10.47 13.46 -4.23
N GLN A 126 9.31 14.06 -4.46
CA GLN A 126 8.91 14.49 -5.79
C GLN A 126 9.84 15.62 -6.24
N GLU A 127 10.32 15.52 -7.46
CA GLU A 127 11.15 16.56 -8.02
C GLU A 127 10.30 17.77 -8.43
N ALA A 128 10.89 18.96 -8.29
CA ALA A 128 10.23 20.22 -8.61
C ALA A 128 10.06 20.39 -10.12
#